data_371c62ed094d93a2e83ff1a72745b464
#
_entry.id   371c62ed094d93a2e83ff1a72745b464
#
_cell.length_a   1.000
_cell.length_b   1.000
_cell.length_c   1.000
_cell.angle_alpha   90.00
_cell.angle_beta   90.00
_cell.angle_gamma   90.00
#
_symmetry.space_group_name_H-M   'P 1'
#
loop_
_entity.id
_entity.type
_entity.pdbx_description
1 polymer ?
#
loop_
_entity_poly.entity_id
_entity_poly.type
_entity_poly.pdbx_seq_one_letter_code
_entity_poly.pdbx_strand_id
1 'polypeptide(L)'
;MSGTPTREVARRVFAGEFNDATHTFKESDEERAPVYVLLPTGERANRIFTVATLTETEDVGEDSEYWQGRVVDPNGDPFFVYAGQYQPEAASMLRELEPPAYVAITGKPRTYETDDGNINVSVRPESITQVDAATRDRWVVETAEQTLDRIEAFDEETDEYDRMAAEEYDLPLGDYRELVISALESLEDRPSGDSGLTDDEAADGGEAASDAEAVDDGKTAEDAGETVADAAEAEPEPQA
;
A
#
# COMPACT_ATOMS: atom_id res chain seq x y z
N MET A 1 15.14 -27.85 9.07
CA MET A 1 15.34 -27.22 7.76
C MET A 1 14.64 -25.88 7.82
N SER A 2 15.37 -24.78 8.00
CA SER A 2 14.79 -23.44 8.00
C SER A 2 14.44 -23.09 6.55
N GLY A 3 13.16 -23.26 6.18
CA GLY A 3 12.64 -22.74 4.93
C GLY A 3 12.73 -21.21 4.97
N THR A 4 13.25 -20.61 3.91
CA THR A 4 13.15 -19.15 3.72
C THR A 4 11.66 -18.81 3.78
N PRO A 5 11.23 -17.85 4.63
CA PRO A 5 9.83 -17.49 4.71
C PRO A 5 9.38 -16.99 3.32
N THR A 6 8.44 -17.71 2.73
CA THR A 6 7.85 -17.31 1.46
C THR A 6 6.98 -16.07 1.72
N ARG A 7 7.25 -14.97 1.00
CA ARG A 7 6.40 -13.80 1.06
C ARG A 7 5.00 -14.16 0.57
N GLU A 8 3.98 -13.83 1.34
CA GLU A 8 2.60 -13.98 0.89
C GLU A 8 2.27 -12.99 -0.23
N VAL A 9 1.36 -13.39 -1.09
CA VAL A 9 0.82 -12.53 -2.15
C VAL A 9 0.00 -11.42 -1.48
N ALA A 10 0.20 -10.19 -1.94
CA ALA A 10 -0.59 -9.07 -1.45
C ALA A 10 -2.04 -9.17 -1.95
N ARG A 11 -3.00 -8.97 -1.04
CA ARG A 11 -4.42 -8.95 -1.37
C ARG A 11 -4.81 -7.62 -1.97
N ARG A 12 -5.59 -7.65 -3.04
CA ARG A 12 -6.20 -6.45 -3.61
C ARG A 12 -7.44 -6.11 -2.82
N VAL A 13 -7.53 -4.88 -2.33
CA VAL A 13 -8.64 -4.41 -1.51
C VAL A 13 -9.00 -2.98 -1.87
N PHE A 14 -10.28 -2.64 -1.86
CA PHE A 14 -10.75 -1.27 -1.87
C PHE A 14 -10.64 -0.65 -0.48
N ALA A 15 -10.56 0.68 -0.42
CA ALA A 15 -10.40 1.38 0.86
C ALA A 15 -11.59 1.16 1.81
N GLY A 16 -12.82 1.10 1.32
CA GLY A 16 -13.99 0.83 2.14
C GLY A 16 -13.88 -0.52 2.86
N GLU A 17 -13.60 -1.61 2.12
CA GLU A 17 -13.36 -2.92 2.73
C GLU A 17 -12.16 -2.92 3.69
N PHE A 18 -11.09 -2.23 3.33
CA PHE A 18 -9.89 -2.16 4.15
C PHE A 18 -10.10 -1.38 5.44
N ASN A 19 -10.85 -0.28 5.41
CA ASN A 19 -11.15 0.53 6.60
C ASN A 19 -11.99 -0.23 7.62
N ASP A 20 -12.82 -1.17 7.17
CA ASP A 20 -13.63 -2.03 8.02
C ASP A 20 -12.85 -3.24 8.57
N ALA A 21 -11.66 -3.55 8.03
CA ALA A 21 -10.83 -4.70 8.42
C ALA A 21 -10.06 -4.44 9.73
N THR A 22 -10.78 -4.26 10.83
CA THR A 22 -10.24 -3.87 12.14
C THR A 22 -9.73 -5.04 12.99
N HIS A 23 -10.15 -6.27 12.70
CA HIS A 23 -9.74 -7.44 13.45
C HIS A 23 -8.39 -7.98 13.01
N THR A 24 -7.47 -8.17 13.97
CA THR A 24 -6.15 -8.74 13.73
C THR A 24 -5.94 -10.04 14.50
N PHE A 25 -5.29 -11.00 13.88
CA PHE A 25 -5.00 -12.29 14.50
C PHE A 25 -3.66 -12.88 14.04
N LYS A 26 -3.23 -13.93 14.73
CA LYS A 26 -2.08 -14.76 14.39
C LYS A 26 -2.52 -16.22 14.30
N GLU A 27 -1.98 -16.98 13.36
CA GLU A 27 -2.28 -18.41 13.21
C GLU A 27 -1.47 -19.31 14.15
N SER A 28 -0.46 -18.76 14.84
CA SER A 28 0.32 -19.49 15.82
C SER A 28 0.79 -18.59 16.95
N ASP A 29 1.10 -19.19 18.10
CA ASP A 29 1.64 -18.51 19.27
C ASP A 29 3.15 -18.21 19.16
N GLU A 30 3.77 -18.44 18.01
CA GLU A 30 5.17 -18.12 17.80
C GLU A 30 5.40 -16.60 17.85
N GLU A 31 6.46 -16.17 18.52
CA GLU A 31 6.80 -14.74 18.69
C GLU A 31 6.88 -14.00 17.35
N ARG A 32 7.38 -14.69 16.30
CA ARG A 32 7.51 -14.13 14.95
C ARG A 32 6.42 -14.57 13.99
N ALA A 33 5.30 -15.07 14.50
CA ALA A 33 4.15 -15.40 13.66
C ALA A 33 3.66 -14.16 12.90
N PRO A 34 3.32 -14.30 11.62
CA PRO A 34 2.72 -13.20 10.86
C PRO A 34 1.42 -12.73 11.53
N VAL A 35 1.23 -11.42 11.56
CA VAL A 35 -0.05 -10.81 11.93
C VAL A 35 -0.86 -10.61 10.66
N TYR A 36 -2.10 -11.02 10.70
CA TYR A 36 -3.08 -10.85 9.62
C TYR A 36 -4.17 -9.88 10.06
N VAL A 37 -4.72 -9.12 9.13
CA VAL A 37 -6.06 -8.55 9.26
C VAL A 37 -7.04 -9.51 8.62
N LEU A 38 -8.21 -9.60 9.20
CA LEU A 38 -9.35 -10.30 8.64
C LEU A 38 -10.15 -9.33 7.78
N LEU A 39 -10.36 -9.65 6.51
CA LEU A 39 -11.23 -8.87 5.65
C LEU A 39 -12.69 -9.20 5.94
N PRO A 40 -13.61 -8.23 5.91
CA PRO A 40 -15.03 -8.50 6.08
C PRO A 40 -15.62 -9.49 5.06
N THR A 41 -14.96 -9.65 3.90
CA THR A 41 -15.33 -10.64 2.86
C THR A 41 -14.72 -12.02 3.08
N GLY A 42 -14.21 -12.32 4.30
CA GLY A 42 -13.80 -13.65 4.72
C GLY A 42 -12.35 -14.04 4.44
N GLU A 43 -11.54 -13.19 3.89
CA GLU A 43 -10.14 -13.51 3.57
C GLU A 43 -9.17 -12.86 4.56
N ARG A 44 -8.03 -13.50 4.81
CA ARG A 44 -6.95 -12.92 5.61
C ARG A 44 -5.94 -12.18 4.75
N ALA A 45 -5.40 -11.08 5.25
CA ALA A 45 -4.37 -10.32 4.59
C ALA A 45 -3.22 -9.97 5.55
N ASN A 46 -2.02 -10.46 5.25
CA ASN A 46 -0.77 -10.01 5.88
C ASN A 46 -0.13 -8.87 5.09
N ARG A 47 -0.54 -8.72 3.84
CA ARG A 47 -0.07 -7.73 2.90
C ARG A 47 -1.19 -7.33 1.97
N ILE A 48 -1.31 -6.03 1.68
CA ILE A 48 -2.28 -5.50 0.73
C ILE A 48 -1.58 -4.87 -0.47
N PHE A 49 -2.31 -4.79 -1.57
CA PHE A 49 -1.95 -4.05 -2.77
C PHE A 49 -3.12 -3.19 -3.21
N THR A 50 -2.89 -1.89 -3.28
CA THR A 50 -3.90 -0.92 -3.70
C THR A 50 -3.33 0.08 -4.69
N VAL A 51 -4.18 0.62 -5.57
CA VAL A 51 -3.87 1.78 -6.41
C VAL A 51 -4.88 2.88 -6.10
N ALA A 52 -4.38 4.03 -5.68
CA ALA A 52 -5.18 5.12 -5.19
C ALA A 52 -4.61 6.47 -5.65
N THR A 53 -5.33 7.54 -5.40
CA THR A 53 -4.85 8.90 -5.60
C THR A 53 -4.21 9.40 -4.32
N LEU A 54 -2.91 9.69 -4.33
CA LEU A 54 -2.25 10.44 -3.26
C LEU A 54 -2.74 11.89 -3.32
N THR A 55 -3.39 12.36 -2.27
CA THR A 55 -3.99 13.70 -2.20
C THR A 55 -3.22 14.65 -1.32
N GLU A 56 -2.53 14.13 -0.32
CA GLU A 56 -1.75 14.92 0.65
C GLU A 56 -0.54 14.13 1.12
N THR A 57 0.55 14.83 1.42
CA THR A 57 1.72 14.29 2.11
C THR A 57 2.16 15.26 3.18
N GLU A 58 2.52 14.74 4.35
CA GLU A 58 2.99 15.54 5.48
C GLU A 58 4.06 14.79 6.27
N ASP A 59 5.08 15.50 6.73
CA ASP A 59 6.00 14.97 7.73
C ASP A 59 5.40 15.21 9.12
N VAL A 60 4.95 14.13 9.75
CA VAL A 60 4.33 14.15 11.08
C VAL A 60 5.31 13.70 12.18
N GLY A 61 6.59 13.55 11.86
CA GLY A 61 7.62 13.15 12.81
C GLY A 61 8.08 14.30 13.70
N GLU A 62 8.29 14.04 14.98
CA GLU A 62 8.80 15.03 15.94
C GLU A 62 10.34 15.05 15.99
N ASP A 63 10.98 13.88 16.12
CA ASP A 63 12.44 13.74 16.27
C ASP A 63 13.13 13.19 15.01
N SER A 64 12.39 12.56 14.14
CA SER A 64 12.87 11.97 12.88
C SER A 64 11.78 12.04 11.82
N GLU A 65 12.16 12.03 10.54
CA GLU A 65 11.19 12.01 9.43
C GLU A 65 10.22 10.83 9.58
N TYR A 66 8.93 11.13 9.60
CA TYR A 66 7.83 10.16 9.61
C TYR A 66 6.70 10.66 8.72
N TRP A 67 6.74 10.23 7.47
CA TRP A 67 5.84 10.73 6.44
C TRP A 67 4.49 10.04 6.48
N GLN A 68 3.45 10.86 6.52
CA GLN A 68 2.06 10.46 6.31
C GLN A 68 1.67 10.79 4.86
N GLY A 69 1.04 9.83 4.20
CA GLY A 69 0.36 10.06 2.93
C GLY A 69 -1.13 9.79 3.09
N ARG A 70 -1.97 10.76 2.69
CA ARG A 70 -3.40 10.55 2.55
C ARG A 70 -3.69 10.10 1.13
N VAL A 71 -4.28 8.94 0.99
CA VAL A 71 -4.66 8.37 -0.30
C VAL A 71 -6.17 8.15 -0.36
N VAL A 72 -6.73 8.30 -1.55
CA VAL A 72 -8.17 8.16 -1.79
C VAL A 72 -8.37 7.15 -2.90
N ASP A 73 -9.17 6.14 -2.65
CA ASP A 73 -9.46 5.10 -3.62
C ASP A 73 -10.46 5.55 -4.71
N PRO A 74 -10.76 4.72 -5.72
CA PRO A 74 -11.72 5.07 -6.77
C PRO A 74 -13.14 5.40 -6.29
N ASN A 75 -13.55 4.92 -5.11
CA ASN A 75 -14.86 5.22 -4.52
C ASN A 75 -14.89 6.54 -3.75
N GLY A 76 -13.74 7.17 -3.53
CA GLY A 76 -13.61 8.38 -2.73
C GLY A 76 -13.29 8.11 -1.25
N ASP A 77 -13.09 6.85 -0.86
CA ASP A 77 -12.76 6.48 0.50
C ASP A 77 -11.29 6.75 0.80
N PRO A 78 -10.99 7.50 1.87
CA PRO A 78 -9.61 7.78 2.26
C PRO A 78 -9.03 6.66 3.11
N PHE A 79 -7.72 6.45 3.01
CA PHE A 79 -6.91 5.74 4.00
C PHE A 79 -5.52 6.37 4.09
N PHE A 80 -4.74 5.95 5.09
CA PHE A 80 -3.44 6.55 5.35
C PHE A 80 -2.30 5.54 5.20
N VAL A 81 -1.18 6.05 4.71
CA VAL A 81 0.09 5.33 4.65
C VAL A 81 1.12 6.05 5.50
N TYR A 82 1.92 5.31 6.26
CA TYR A 82 2.95 5.88 7.11
C TYR A 82 4.30 5.24 6.82
N ALA A 83 5.30 6.07 6.54
CA ALA A 83 6.65 5.62 6.22
C ALA A 83 7.70 6.43 7.01
N GLY A 84 8.54 5.74 7.76
CA GLY A 84 9.63 6.33 8.53
C GLY A 84 10.99 5.71 8.18
N GLN A 85 11.90 5.76 9.14
CA GLN A 85 13.27 5.27 8.99
C GLN A 85 13.40 3.80 8.54
N TYR A 86 12.39 2.98 8.85
CA TYR A 86 12.36 1.55 8.46
C TYR A 86 11.78 1.31 7.06
N GLN A 87 11.25 2.34 6.40
CA GLN A 87 10.73 2.33 5.03
C GLN A 87 11.36 3.47 4.21
N PRO A 88 12.69 3.55 4.10
CA PRO A 88 13.35 4.74 3.56
C PRO A 88 12.98 5.03 2.10
N GLU A 89 12.74 4.01 1.28
CA GLU A 89 12.32 4.18 -0.11
C GLU A 89 10.89 4.75 -0.19
N ALA A 90 9.97 4.24 0.62
CA ALA A 90 8.60 4.74 0.65
C ALA A 90 8.52 6.15 1.25
N ALA A 91 9.29 6.46 2.29
CA ALA A 91 9.41 7.80 2.85
C ALA A 91 9.94 8.80 1.82
N SER A 92 10.97 8.41 1.04
CA SER A 92 11.50 9.24 -0.04
C SER A 92 10.44 9.51 -1.11
N MET A 93 9.67 8.48 -1.50
CA MET A 93 8.58 8.66 -2.46
C MET A 93 7.50 9.61 -1.95
N LEU A 94 7.06 9.49 -0.68
CA LEU A 94 6.07 10.40 -0.11
C LEU A 94 6.57 11.85 -0.05
N ARG A 95 7.86 12.05 0.22
CA ARG A 95 8.49 13.37 0.24
C ARG A 95 8.61 14.01 -1.13
N GLU A 96 8.86 13.20 -2.17
CA GLU A 96 9.18 13.68 -3.53
C GLU A 96 7.98 13.82 -4.44
N LEU A 97 6.91 13.04 -4.18
CA LEU A 97 5.70 13.11 -4.98
C LEU A 97 4.93 14.41 -4.75
N GLU A 98 4.48 15.01 -5.83
CA GLU A 98 3.59 16.18 -5.81
C GLU A 98 2.14 15.73 -5.97
N PRO A 99 1.30 15.82 -4.92
CA PRO A 99 -0.13 15.53 -5.04
C PRO A 99 -0.86 16.54 -5.95
N PRO A 100 -1.92 16.11 -6.71
CA PRO A 100 -2.44 14.76 -6.76
C PRO A 100 -1.67 13.84 -7.70
N ALA A 101 -1.42 12.58 -7.30
CA ALA A 101 -0.76 11.58 -8.12
C ALA A 101 -1.36 10.19 -7.93
N TYR A 102 -1.48 9.40 -9.00
CA TYR A 102 -1.83 7.99 -8.84
C TYR A 102 -0.61 7.21 -8.34
N VAL A 103 -0.84 6.41 -7.31
CA VAL A 103 0.20 5.60 -6.67
C VAL A 103 -0.26 4.16 -6.50
N ALA A 104 0.63 3.23 -6.83
CA ALA A 104 0.50 1.82 -6.49
C ALA A 104 1.25 1.58 -5.17
N ILE A 105 0.58 1.01 -4.20
CA ILE A 105 1.08 0.81 -2.84
C ILE A 105 1.01 -0.67 -2.51
N THR A 106 2.14 -1.26 -2.14
CA THR A 106 2.18 -2.58 -1.51
C THR A 106 2.68 -2.40 -0.09
N GLY A 107 1.98 -2.94 0.90
CA GLY A 107 2.37 -2.77 2.28
C GLY A 107 1.67 -3.71 3.25
N LYS A 108 2.04 -3.59 4.51
CA LYS A 108 1.44 -4.35 5.59
C LYS A 108 0.33 -3.53 6.23
N PRO A 109 -0.87 -4.13 6.42
CA PRO A 109 -1.92 -3.51 7.20
C PRO A 109 -1.46 -3.34 8.66
N ARG A 110 -1.90 -2.24 9.27
CA ARG A 110 -1.70 -1.92 10.68
C ARG A 110 -3.00 -1.41 11.25
N THR A 111 -3.32 -1.88 12.44
CA THR A 111 -4.44 -1.37 13.23
C THR A 111 -3.89 -0.59 14.41
N TYR A 112 -4.58 0.46 14.79
CA TYR A 112 -4.30 1.23 16.00
C TYR A 112 -5.62 1.65 16.65
N GLU A 113 -5.62 1.67 17.99
CA GLU A 113 -6.76 2.11 18.77
C GLU A 113 -6.60 3.59 19.07
N THR A 114 -7.64 4.38 18.81
CA THR A 114 -7.69 5.80 19.15
C THR A 114 -8.09 5.99 20.61
N ASP A 115 -7.86 7.18 21.16
CA ASP A 115 -8.23 7.53 22.54
C ASP A 115 -9.73 7.32 22.84
N ASP A 116 -10.57 7.40 21.81
CA ASP A 116 -12.02 7.16 21.90
C ASP A 116 -12.39 5.66 21.82
N GLY A 117 -11.40 4.76 21.73
CA GLY A 117 -11.60 3.31 21.64
C GLY A 117 -11.99 2.80 20.26
N ASN A 118 -11.93 3.63 19.23
CA ASN A 118 -12.14 3.17 17.85
C ASN A 118 -10.86 2.55 17.31
N ILE A 119 -11.00 1.46 16.52
CA ILE A 119 -9.89 0.84 15.83
C ILE A 119 -9.86 1.39 14.41
N ASN A 120 -8.75 2.01 14.04
CA ASN A 120 -8.48 2.47 12.69
C ASN A 120 -7.43 1.58 12.02
N VAL A 121 -7.45 1.58 10.70
CA VAL A 121 -6.46 0.87 9.90
C VAL A 121 -5.59 1.84 9.10
N SER A 122 -4.38 1.43 8.85
CA SER A 122 -3.41 2.16 8.03
C SER A 122 -2.51 1.18 7.30
N VAL A 123 -1.69 1.67 6.39
CA VAL A 123 -0.72 0.86 5.66
C VAL A 123 0.68 1.30 6.00
N ARG A 124 1.50 0.34 6.42
CA ARG A 124 2.95 0.47 6.44
C ARG A 124 3.50 0.03 5.08
N PRO A 125 3.87 0.95 4.21
CA PRO A 125 4.24 0.62 2.85
C PRO A 125 5.57 -0.12 2.78
N GLU A 126 5.64 -1.15 1.96
CA GLU A 126 6.88 -1.79 1.55
C GLU A 126 7.39 -1.20 0.24
N SER A 127 6.45 -0.72 -0.60
CA SER A 127 6.76 0.06 -1.80
C SER A 127 5.63 1.02 -2.13
N ILE A 128 5.99 2.19 -2.65
CA ILE A 128 5.10 3.16 -3.28
C ILE A 128 5.71 3.48 -4.64
N THR A 129 4.88 3.49 -5.69
CA THR A 129 5.32 3.81 -7.04
C THR A 129 4.26 4.65 -7.72
N GLN A 130 4.64 5.75 -8.36
CA GLN A 130 3.73 6.51 -9.19
C GLN A 130 3.34 5.70 -10.42
N VAL A 131 2.06 5.75 -10.77
CA VAL A 131 1.49 5.00 -11.90
C VAL A 131 0.60 5.91 -12.74
N ASP A 132 0.28 5.43 -13.94
CA ASP A 132 -0.65 6.13 -14.83
C ASP A 132 -2.12 5.74 -14.58
N ALA A 133 -3.00 6.47 -15.21
CA ALA A 133 -4.43 6.24 -15.15
C ALA A 133 -4.84 4.85 -15.68
N ALA A 134 -4.18 4.36 -16.72
CA ALA A 134 -4.48 3.03 -17.28
C ALA A 134 -4.13 1.90 -16.32
N THR A 135 -3.06 2.05 -15.54
CA THR A 135 -2.68 1.12 -14.48
C THR A 135 -3.71 1.13 -13.35
N ARG A 136 -4.17 2.33 -12.94
CA ARG A 136 -5.24 2.49 -11.95
C ARG A 136 -6.52 1.81 -12.41
N ASP A 137 -6.95 2.05 -13.64
CA ASP A 137 -8.20 1.50 -14.19
C ASP A 137 -8.15 -0.04 -14.28
N ARG A 138 -7.02 -0.59 -14.71
CA ARG A 138 -6.82 -2.05 -14.70
C ARG A 138 -6.89 -2.62 -13.29
N TRP A 139 -6.27 -1.95 -12.33
CA TRP A 139 -6.31 -2.38 -10.93
C TRP A 139 -7.75 -2.40 -10.39
N VAL A 140 -8.59 -1.41 -10.75
CA VAL A 140 -10.00 -1.37 -10.35
C VAL A 140 -10.74 -2.61 -10.84
N VAL A 141 -10.61 -2.95 -12.12
CA VAL A 141 -11.28 -4.14 -12.69
C VAL A 141 -10.82 -5.42 -12.01
N GLU A 142 -9.50 -5.62 -11.87
CA GLU A 142 -8.95 -6.82 -11.24
C GLU A 142 -9.30 -6.92 -9.74
N THR A 143 -9.42 -5.79 -9.05
CA THR A 143 -9.82 -5.77 -7.65
C THR A 143 -11.31 -6.06 -7.51
N ALA A 144 -12.15 -5.51 -8.41
CA ALA A 144 -13.57 -5.78 -8.48
C ALA A 144 -13.84 -7.28 -8.68
N GLU A 145 -13.18 -7.93 -9.64
CA GLU A 145 -13.29 -9.38 -9.87
C GLU A 145 -12.94 -10.16 -8.61
N GLN A 146 -11.79 -9.88 -7.98
CA GLN A 146 -11.35 -10.61 -6.78
C GLN A 146 -12.26 -10.37 -5.57
N THR A 147 -12.82 -9.17 -5.41
CA THR A 147 -13.78 -8.89 -4.33
C THR A 147 -15.10 -9.63 -4.55
N LEU A 148 -15.61 -9.65 -5.78
CA LEU A 148 -16.81 -10.41 -6.11
C LEU A 148 -16.61 -11.92 -5.93
N ASP A 149 -15.46 -12.45 -6.33
CA ASP A 149 -15.10 -13.87 -6.14
C ASP A 149 -15.12 -14.24 -4.64
N ARG A 150 -14.57 -13.37 -3.76
CA ARG A 150 -14.63 -13.58 -2.31
C ARG A 150 -16.05 -13.57 -1.78
N ILE A 151 -16.86 -12.60 -2.21
CA ILE A 151 -18.27 -12.48 -1.79
C ILE A 151 -19.10 -13.70 -2.25
N GLU A 152 -18.85 -14.22 -3.46
CA GLU A 152 -19.54 -15.37 -4.01
C GLU A 152 -19.11 -16.69 -3.37
N ALA A 153 -17.83 -16.77 -2.94
CA ALA A 153 -17.28 -17.95 -2.28
C ALA A 153 -17.58 -17.98 -0.77
N PHE A 154 -18.09 -16.89 -0.19
CA PHE A 154 -18.31 -16.75 1.25
C PHE A 154 -19.25 -17.83 1.80
N ASP A 155 -18.74 -18.69 2.70
CA ASP A 155 -19.45 -19.81 3.29
C ASP A 155 -19.04 -20.06 4.75
N GLU A 156 -19.80 -19.51 5.67
CA GLU A 156 -19.58 -19.62 7.12
C GLU A 156 -19.57 -21.07 7.64
N GLU A 157 -20.19 -22.02 6.92
CA GLU A 157 -20.28 -23.40 7.36
C GLU A 157 -18.99 -24.17 7.08
N THR A 158 -18.30 -23.84 5.99
CA THR A 158 -17.15 -24.62 5.51
C THR A 158 -15.82 -23.88 5.63
N ASP A 159 -15.79 -22.54 5.59
CA ASP A 159 -14.56 -21.76 5.71
C ASP A 159 -14.41 -21.15 7.10
N GLU A 160 -13.19 -21.22 7.64
CA GLU A 160 -12.87 -20.73 8.99
C GLU A 160 -12.82 -19.21 9.04
N TYR A 161 -12.27 -18.56 7.99
CA TYR A 161 -12.15 -17.11 7.94
C TYR A 161 -13.48 -16.43 7.65
N ASP A 162 -14.33 -17.05 6.84
CA ASP A 162 -15.70 -16.59 6.58
C ASP A 162 -16.53 -16.59 7.85
N ARG A 163 -16.43 -17.68 8.62
CA ARG A 163 -17.09 -17.78 9.92
C ARG A 163 -16.56 -16.74 10.91
N MET A 164 -15.24 -16.56 10.96
CA MET A 164 -14.62 -15.55 11.81
C MET A 164 -15.08 -14.14 11.40
N ALA A 165 -15.17 -13.84 10.10
CA ALA A 165 -15.64 -12.57 9.59
C ALA A 165 -17.12 -12.32 9.94
N ALA A 166 -17.97 -13.34 9.82
CA ALA A 166 -19.38 -13.26 10.21
C ALA A 166 -19.58 -13.03 11.72
N GLU A 167 -18.69 -13.60 12.55
CA GLU A 167 -18.73 -13.41 14.02
C GLU A 167 -18.19 -12.04 14.45
N GLU A 168 -17.20 -11.51 13.75
CA GLU A 168 -16.48 -10.28 14.13
C GLU A 168 -17.13 -9.02 13.56
N TYR A 169 -17.66 -9.11 12.33
CA TYR A 169 -18.22 -7.97 11.60
C TYR A 169 -19.74 -8.14 11.43
N ASP A 170 -20.50 -7.15 11.91
CA ASP A 170 -21.96 -7.07 11.63
C ASP A 170 -22.20 -6.23 10.36
N LEU A 171 -21.52 -6.61 9.28
CA LEU A 171 -21.53 -5.89 8.01
C LEU A 171 -22.09 -6.77 6.90
N PRO A 172 -23.11 -6.31 6.16
CA PRO A 172 -23.66 -7.08 5.07
C PRO A 172 -22.72 -7.11 3.86
N LEU A 173 -22.45 -8.32 3.32
CA LEU A 173 -21.64 -8.49 2.11
C LEU A 173 -22.19 -7.72 0.89
N GLY A 174 -23.49 -7.36 0.93
CA GLY A 174 -24.13 -6.53 -0.09
C GLY A 174 -23.48 -5.14 -0.22
N ASP A 175 -23.01 -4.56 0.87
CA ASP A 175 -22.40 -3.23 0.88
C ASP A 175 -21.09 -3.24 0.09
N TYR A 176 -20.29 -4.31 0.21
CA TYR A 176 -19.05 -4.47 -0.58
C TYR A 176 -19.32 -4.74 -2.05
N ARG A 177 -20.47 -5.35 -2.38
CA ARG A 177 -20.91 -5.49 -3.78
C ARG A 177 -21.30 -4.13 -4.37
N GLU A 178 -22.00 -3.29 -3.62
CA GLU A 178 -22.32 -1.91 -4.04
C GLU A 178 -21.05 -1.07 -4.21
N LEU A 179 -20.07 -1.22 -3.31
CA LEU A 179 -18.76 -0.59 -3.41
C LEU A 179 -18.03 -0.99 -4.71
N VAL A 180 -18.06 -2.26 -5.08
CA VAL A 180 -17.49 -2.75 -6.35
C VAL A 180 -18.19 -2.12 -7.54
N ILE A 181 -19.52 -2.04 -7.53
CA ILE A 181 -20.29 -1.42 -8.61
C ILE A 181 -19.91 0.06 -8.76
N SER A 182 -19.87 0.80 -7.67
CA SER A 182 -19.47 2.22 -7.66
C SER A 182 -18.05 2.42 -8.22
N ALA A 183 -17.10 1.55 -7.84
CA ALA A 183 -15.74 1.61 -8.36
C ALA A 183 -15.68 1.40 -9.88
N LEU A 184 -16.47 0.46 -10.42
CA LEU A 184 -16.54 0.20 -11.86
C LEU A 184 -17.25 1.35 -12.61
N GLU A 185 -18.31 1.92 -12.07
CA GLU A 185 -19.00 3.08 -12.62
C GLU A 185 -18.06 4.30 -12.72
N SER A 186 -17.15 4.46 -11.74
CA SER A 186 -16.15 5.53 -11.77
C SER A 186 -15.19 5.47 -12.97
N LEU A 187 -15.10 4.34 -13.66
CA LEU A 187 -14.33 4.18 -14.91
C LEU A 187 -15.08 4.72 -16.12
N GLU A 188 -16.41 4.63 -16.11
CA GLU A 188 -17.26 5.07 -17.23
C GLU A 188 -17.43 6.60 -17.26
N ASP A 189 -17.47 7.25 -16.09
CA ASP A 189 -17.66 8.68 -15.95
C ASP A 189 -16.44 9.53 -16.35
N ARG A 190 -15.32 8.90 -16.68
CA ARG A 190 -14.13 9.62 -17.10
C ARG A 190 -14.24 10.15 -18.51
N PRO A 191 -14.05 11.45 -18.75
CA PRO A 191 -13.97 11.99 -20.11
C PRO A 191 -12.82 11.31 -20.86
N SER A 192 -13.13 10.69 -22.00
CA SER A 192 -12.15 10.08 -22.91
C SER A 192 -11.22 11.18 -23.45
N GLY A 193 -10.14 11.48 -22.74
CA GLY A 193 -9.23 12.56 -23.18
C GLY A 193 -8.11 12.93 -22.23
N ASP A 194 -8.05 12.41 -21.01
CA ASP A 194 -6.92 12.71 -20.11
C ASP A 194 -5.85 11.59 -20.17
N SER A 195 -5.24 11.43 -21.34
CA SER A 195 -3.93 10.85 -21.46
C SER A 195 -2.94 11.94 -21.09
N GLY A 196 -2.60 12.03 -19.79
CA GLY A 196 -1.54 12.89 -19.31
C GLY A 196 -0.18 12.45 -19.81
N LEU A 197 0.10 12.71 -21.08
CA LEU A 197 1.39 12.77 -21.71
C LEU A 197 1.53 14.19 -22.23
N THR A 198 2.24 15.00 -21.50
CA THR A 198 2.88 16.18 -22.10
C THR A 198 3.94 15.62 -23.04
N ASP A 199 3.61 15.55 -24.33
CA ASP A 199 4.58 15.43 -25.40
C ASP A 199 5.47 16.70 -25.33
N ASP A 200 6.64 16.54 -24.75
CA ASP A 200 7.69 17.52 -24.93
C ASP A 200 8.27 17.29 -26.33
N GLU A 201 7.89 18.21 -27.22
CA GLU A 201 8.33 18.21 -28.62
C GLU A 201 9.87 18.21 -28.68
N ALA A 202 10.39 17.16 -29.29
CA ALA A 202 11.77 17.11 -29.74
C ALA A 202 12.03 18.23 -30.76
N ALA A 203 12.72 19.26 -30.34
CA ALA A 203 13.34 20.20 -31.25
C ALA A 203 14.67 19.63 -31.74
N ASP A 204 14.63 19.35 -33.04
CA ASP A 204 15.73 19.05 -33.96
C ASP A 204 16.87 20.09 -33.89
N GLY A 205 18.11 19.60 -34.01
CA GLY A 205 19.15 20.41 -34.60
C GLY A 205 20.52 20.45 -33.94
N GLY A 206 21.48 19.75 -34.52
CA GLY A 206 22.86 20.28 -34.61
C GLY A 206 23.98 19.38 -34.14
N GLU A 207 24.60 18.74 -35.13
CA GLU A 207 25.95 18.14 -35.07
C GLU A 207 27.01 19.08 -34.51
N ALA A 208 27.95 18.54 -33.74
CA ALA A 208 29.38 18.71 -34.01
C ALA A 208 30.24 17.86 -33.05
N ALA A 209 31.17 17.16 -33.68
CA ALA A 209 32.19 16.31 -33.10
C ALA A 209 33.28 17.07 -32.38
N SER A 210 33.96 16.45 -31.43
CA SER A 210 35.42 16.18 -31.37
C SER A 210 35.84 15.84 -29.92
N ASP A 211 36.30 14.64 -29.74
CA ASP A 211 37.69 14.22 -29.46
C ASP A 211 38.37 14.66 -28.16
N ALA A 212 38.95 13.64 -27.56
CA ALA A 212 40.15 13.56 -26.72
C ALA A 212 39.91 13.21 -25.23
N GLU A 213 40.18 12.00 -24.95
CA GLU A 213 41.38 11.35 -24.32
C GLU A 213 41.32 11.18 -22.79
N ALA A 214 41.66 9.95 -22.45
CA ALA A 214 41.80 9.31 -21.16
C ALA A 214 42.93 9.91 -20.29
N VAL A 215 42.76 9.76 -18.98
CA VAL A 215 43.86 9.31 -18.08
C VAL A 215 43.27 8.62 -16.84
N ASP A 216 43.85 7.48 -16.65
CA ASP A 216 43.95 6.50 -15.59
C ASP A 216 44.53 7.08 -14.29
N ASP A 217 44.11 6.57 -13.16
CA ASP A 217 44.84 6.12 -11.99
C ASP A 217 43.90 5.99 -10.79
N GLY A 218 43.62 4.89 -10.29
CA GLY A 218 44.19 3.91 -9.46
C GLY A 218 44.48 4.32 -8.03
N LYS A 219 43.67 3.87 -7.02
CA LYS A 219 44.25 3.27 -5.81
C LYS A 219 43.18 2.77 -4.81
N THR A 220 43.33 1.54 -4.48
CA THR A 220 42.81 0.72 -3.39
C THR A 220 43.08 1.23 -1.98
N ALA A 221 42.18 0.92 -1.02
CA ALA A 221 42.41 0.36 0.31
C ALA A 221 41.06 0.31 1.06
N GLU A 222 40.55 -0.83 1.33
CA GLU A 222 40.65 -1.75 2.51
C GLU A 222 40.01 -1.23 3.79
N ASP A 223 38.98 -2.01 4.21
CA ASP A 223 38.75 -2.65 5.51
C ASP A 223 38.39 -1.79 6.72
N ALA A 224 37.24 -2.05 7.28
CA ALA A 224 37.01 -2.41 8.67
C ALA A 224 35.52 -2.63 8.96
N GLY A 225 35.22 -3.83 9.34
CA GLY A 225 33.94 -4.21 9.92
C GLY A 225 33.76 -3.66 11.32
N GLU A 226 32.50 -3.49 11.73
CA GLU A 226 32.11 -3.79 13.11
C GLU A 226 30.60 -3.96 13.26
N THR A 227 30.28 -4.96 13.99
CA THR A 227 29.01 -5.44 14.50
C THR A 227 28.24 -4.38 15.26
N VAL A 228 26.93 -4.28 15.06
CA VAL A 228 26.07 -3.66 16.03
C VAL A 228 24.73 -4.34 16.22
N ALA A 229 24.55 -4.44 17.46
CA ALA A 229 23.46 -4.85 18.30
C ALA A 229 22.04 -4.43 17.84
N ASP A 230 21.20 -5.42 17.96
CA ASP A 230 19.76 -5.40 18.17
C ASP A 230 19.36 -4.36 19.24
N ALA A 231 18.57 -3.38 18.88
CA ALA A 231 17.78 -2.58 19.78
C ALA A 231 16.35 -2.48 19.21
N ALA A 232 15.48 -3.28 19.81
CA ALA A 232 14.06 -3.13 19.66
C ALA A 232 13.64 -1.85 20.37
N GLU A 233 13.32 -0.79 19.62
CA GLU A 233 12.68 0.41 20.13
C GLU A 233 11.30 0.57 19.53
N ALA A 234 10.39 0.89 20.44
CA ALA A 234 8.97 1.09 20.18
C ALA A 234 8.73 2.25 19.20
N GLU A 235 7.89 2.03 18.22
CA GLU A 235 7.43 3.07 17.31
C GLU A 235 6.56 4.08 18.06
N PRO A 236 6.66 5.39 17.80
CA PRO A 236 5.75 6.36 18.36
C PRO A 236 4.36 6.16 17.74
N GLU A 237 3.34 6.20 18.60
CA GLU A 237 1.95 6.14 18.18
C GLU A 237 1.56 7.41 17.41
N PRO A 238 0.75 7.30 16.35
CA PRO A 238 0.27 8.46 15.61
C PRO A 238 -0.68 9.27 16.49
N GLN A 239 -0.39 10.53 16.66
CA GLN A 239 -1.31 11.46 17.32
C GLN A 239 -2.42 11.85 16.34
N ALA A 240 -3.64 11.79 16.84
CA ALA A 240 -4.87 12.14 16.12
C ALA A 240 -5.00 13.65 15.85
#